data_209406ba8a559f112d4af1f5cda591bb
#
_entry.id   209406ba8a559f112d4af1f5cda591bb
#
_cell.length_a   1.000
_cell.length_b   1.000
_cell.length_c   1.000
_cell.angle_alpha   90.00
_cell.angle_beta   90.00
_cell.angle_gamma   90.00
#
_symmetry.space_group_name_H-M   'P 1'
#
loop_
_entity.id
_entity.type
_entity.pdbx_description
1 polymer ?
#
loop_
_entity_poly.entity_id
_entity_poly.type
_entity_poly.pdbx_seq_one_letter_code
_entity_poly.pdbx_strand_id
1 'polypeptide(L)'
;ERIHRTVREISDEIAISTYATDYVDIVRNESNTELDRPLPFWPYASSDNVARIQDSYQDKVCSNVSINAVSFAYRYSSVDAELNRIRLYQNMAAGAGLDFCILGGFEGYPDQKNFAGVREVFQFHKRYEKYYGHFSRQTPILVIQDYDLLGFDASYRGLFRILKEEHLMFRVMTSDSVETMAEPLDDYQFIFVTGTCSLSACTLERLKRTSAAVICFPNAFSDRPEVLKQLFGVTVTQDITDTRAMYVQTLPEKVFGKMRWEGTKWMYLAGNCKTIALEPDTEGILPMVD
;
A
#
# COMPACT_ATOMS: atom_id res chain seq x y z
N GLU A 1 -2.78 -16.46 19.91
CA GLU A 1 -3.44 -16.36 21.22
C GLU A 1 -2.73 -17.18 22.30
N ARG A 2 -2.60 -18.51 22.15
CA ARG A 2 -1.96 -19.36 23.18
C ARG A 2 -0.53 -18.95 23.51
N ILE A 3 0.31 -18.73 22.49
CA ILE A 3 1.70 -18.25 22.67
C ILE A 3 1.72 -16.91 23.40
N HIS A 4 0.92 -15.95 22.96
CA HIS A 4 0.81 -14.64 23.59
C HIS A 4 0.48 -14.78 25.08
N ARG A 5 -0.57 -15.53 25.43
CA ARG A 5 -0.95 -15.76 26.82
C ARG A 5 0.20 -16.35 27.65
N THR A 6 0.86 -17.41 27.14
CA THR A 6 1.99 -18.04 27.83
C THR A 6 3.16 -17.07 28.05
N VAL A 7 3.48 -16.22 27.05
CA VAL A 7 4.53 -15.21 27.19
C VAL A 7 4.15 -14.18 28.27
N ARG A 8 2.89 -13.69 28.26
CA ARG A 8 2.40 -12.70 29.24
C ARG A 8 2.32 -13.27 30.67
N GLU A 9 2.12 -14.58 30.85
CA GLU A 9 2.25 -15.27 32.15
C GLU A 9 3.68 -15.23 32.69
N ILE A 10 4.68 -15.08 31.82
CA ILE A 10 6.10 -15.01 32.20
C ILE A 10 6.51 -13.54 32.45
N SER A 11 6.22 -12.64 31.48
CA SER A 11 6.56 -11.22 31.58
C SER A 11 5.82 -10.41 30.54
N ASP A 12 5.34 -9.23 30.92
CA ASP A 12 4.76 -8.24 30.02
C ASP A 12 5.84 -7.47 29.22
N GLU A 13 7.10 -7.54 29.61
CA GLU A 13 8.21 -6.84 28.95
C GLU A 13 8.76 -7.60 27.73
N ILE A 14 8.39 -8.88 27.55
CA ILE A 14 8.86 -9.68 26.41
C ILE A 14 8.02 -9.32 25.17
N ALA A 15 8.65 -8.67 24.20
CA ALA A 15 8.00 -8.34 22.94
C ALA A 15 7.81 -9.60 22.06
N ILE A 16 6.62 -9.73 21.51
CA ILE A 16 6.27 -10.81 20.57
C ILE A 16 6.31 -10.25 19.15
N SER A 17 7.11 -10.86 18.29
CA SER A 17 7.26 -10.45 16.89
C SER A 17 6.88 -11.59 15.95
N THR A 18 5.95 -11.33 15.03
CA THR A 18 5.59 -12.26 13.94
C THR A 18 5.11 -11.49 12.71
N TYR A 19 4.76 -12.22 11.65
CA TYR A 19 4.13 -11.66 10.45
C TYR A 19 2.61 -11.43 10.59
N ALA A 20 2.00 -11.92 11.66
CA ALA A 20 0.59 -11.70 11.95
C ALA A 20 0.40 -10.35 12.66
N THR A 21 -0.82 -9.83 12.58
CA THR A 21 -1.21 -8.58 13.25
C THR A 21 -1.85 -8.81 14.62
N ASP A 22 -2.35 -10.02 14.88
CA ASP A 22 -3.05 -10.35 16.11
C ASP A 22 -2.09 -10.90 17.19
N TYR A 23 -2.31 -10.48 18.44
CA TYR A 23 -1.58 -10.99 19.62
C TYR A 23 -0.08 -10.80 19.57
N VAL A 24 0.40 -9.70 18.95
CA VAL A 24 1.81 -9.36 18.80
C VAL A 24 2.05 -7.90 19.12
N ASP A 25 3.28 -7.57 19.49
CA ASP A 25 3.73 -6.20 19.75
C ASP A 25 4.43 -5.63 18.50
N ILE A 26 5.10 -6.50 17.75
CA ILE A 26 5.87 -6.14 16.57
C ILE A 26 5.35 -6.95 15.38
N VAL A 27 4.85 -6.24 14.37
CA VAL A 27 4.48 -6.85 13.08
C VAL A 27 5.67 -6.81 12.15
N ARG A 28 6.12 -7.99 11.71
CA ARG A 28 7.26 -8.12 10.83
C ARG A 28 6.82 -8.24 9.37
N ASN A 29 7.49 -7.51 8.49
CA ASN A 29 7.38 -7.63 7.04
C ASN A 29 8.77 -7.77 6.40
N GLU A 30 8.81 -8.04 5.11
CA GLU A 30 10.07 -8.19 4.37
C GLU A 30 10.04 -7.44 3.05
N SER A 31 11.15 -6.81 2.72
CA SER A 31 11.46 -6.31 1.40
C SER A 31 12.54 -7.18 0.80
N ASN A 32 12.14 -8.04 -0.12
CA ASN A 32 13.01 -9.03 -0.76
C ASN A 32 13.11 -8.81 -2.28
N THR A 33 13.86 -9.67 -2.92
CA THR A 33 14.10 -9.71 -4.36
C THR A 33 13.90 -11.13 -4.85
N GLU A 34 13.45 -11.29 -6.09
CA GLU A 34 13.26 -12.59 -6.73
C GLU A 34 13.84 -12.55 -8.14
N LEU A 35 14.45 -13.66 -8.57
CA LEU A 35 15.16 -13.74 -9.86
C LEU A 35 14.23 -13.73 -11.08
N ASP A 36 13.05 -14.28 -10.93
CA ASP A 36 12.03 -14.37 -11.97
C ASP A 36 11.28 -13.07 -12.24
N ARG A 37 11.67 -12.00 -11.54
CA ARG A 37 11.05 -10.67 -11.61
C ARG A 37 12.08 -9.59 -11.86
N PRO A 38 11.71 -8.50 -12.57
CA PRO A 38 12.60 -7.34 -12.72
C PRO A 38 13.07 -6.80 -11.38
N LEU A 39 14.32 -6.41 -11.28
CA LEU A 39 14.92 -5.82 -10.09
C LEU A 39 15.02 -4.30 -10.21
N PRO A 40 14.58 -3.53 -9.19
CA PRO A 40 13.76 -3.95 -8.05
C PRO A 40 12.32 -4.18 -8.49
N PHE A 41 11.74 -5.31 -8.10
CA PHE A 41 10.37 -5.67 -8.48
C PHE A 41 9.31 -4.64 -8.06
N TRP A 42 9.46 -4.11 -6.85
CA TRP A 42 8.62 -3.04 -6.31
C TRP A 42 9.48 -2.06 -5.51
N PRO A 43 9.91 -0.92 -6.10
CA PRO A 43 10.83 0.01 -5.44
C PRO A 43 10.28 0.64 -4.16
N TYR A 44 8.95 0.63 -3.99
CA TYR A 44 8.28 1.17 -2.80
C TYR A 44 7.89 0.09 -1.77
N ALA A 45 8.34 -1.14 -1.91
CA ALA A 45 7.96 -2.26 -1.05
C ALA A 45 8.11 -1.95 0.45
N SER A 46 9.21 -1.32 0.84
CA SER A 46 9.44 -0.96 2.24
C SER A 46 8.46 0.11 2.73
N SER A 47 8.25 1.17 1.96
CA SER A 47 7.27 2.21 2.30
C SER A 47 5.85 1.66 2.40
N ASP A 48 5.47 0.77 1.48
CA ASP A 48 4.15 0.15 1.42
C ASP A 48 3.92 -0.78 2.63
N ASN A 49 4.84 -1.69 2.87
CA ASN A 49 4.76 -2.62 4.01
C ASN A 49 4.63 -1.87 5.35
N VAL A 50 5.43 -0.82 5.53
CA VAL A 50 5.42 -0.03 6.76
C VAL A 50 4.15 0.79 6.87
N ALA A 51 3.74 1.50 5.81
CA ALA A 51 2.57 2.37 5.84
C ALA A 51 1.32 1.61 6.28
N ARG A 52 1.06 0.44 5.69
CA ARG A 52 -0.10 -0.38 6.04
C ARG A 52 -0.16 -0.75 7.52
N ILE A 53 0.97 -1.07 8.12
CA ILE A 53 0.99 -1.45 9.54
C ILE A 53 0.91 -0.21 10.43
N GLN A 54 1.74 0.81 10.20
CA GLN A 54 1.80 2.00 11.04
C GLN A 54 0.51 2.83 11.01
N ASP A 55 -0.15 2.86 9.85
CA ASP A 55 -1.39 3.61 9.70
C ASP A 55 -2.62 2.85 10.23
N SER A 56 -2.58 1.50 10.18
CA SER A 56 -3.70 0.66 10.61
C SER A 56 -3.66 0.30 12.10
N TYR A 57 -2.47 0.13 12.69
CA TYR A 57 -2.32 -0.41 14.04
C TYR A 57 -1.43 0.51 14.87
N GLN A 58 -2.02 1.48 15.55
CA GLN A 58 -1.28 2.49 16.33
C GLN A 58 -0.59 1.92 17.58
N ASP A 59 -1.05 0.77 18.06
CA ASP A 59 -0.52 0.06 19.22
C ASP A 59 0.65 -0.88 18.90
N LYS A 60 1.04 -0.96 17.61
CA LYS A 60 2.05 -1.90 17.13
C LYS A 60 3.25 -1.20 16.52
N VAL A 61 4.39 -1.87 16.60
CA VAL A 61 5.60 -1.47 15.89
C VAL A 61 5.74 -2.29 14.63
N CYS A 62 6.03 -1.65 13.51
CA CYS A 62 6.42 -2.35 12.29
C CYS A 62 7.93 -2.54 12.24
N SER A 63 8.37 -3.77 11.98
CA SER A 63 9.73 -4.10 11.61
C SER A 63 9.73 -4.66 10.19
N ASN A 64 10.21 -3.88 9.23
CA ASN A 64 10.30 -4.34 7.84
C ASN A 64 11.75 -4.65 7.48
N VAL A 65 12.01 -5.92 7.25
CA VAL A 65 13.37 -6.43 7.01
C VAL A 65 13.84 -6.08 5.60
N SER A 66 14.99 -5.46 5.48
CA SER A 66 15.71 -5.34 4.21
C SER A 66 16.55 -6.60 4.00
N ILE A 67 16.13 -7.48 3.09
CA ILE A 67 16.84 -8.71 2.77
C ILE A 67 18.01 -8.40 1.84
N ASN A 68 19.22 -8.82 2.25
CA ASN A 68 20.42 -8.58 1.48
C ASN A 68 20.61 -9.53 0.29
N ALA A 69 20.01 -10.71 0.34
CA ALA A 69 20.19 -11.73 -0.69
C ALA A 69 19.39 -11.44 -1.96
N VAL A 70 19.94 -11.79 -3.11
CA VAL A 70 19.24 -11.73 -4.40
C VAL A 70 18.07 -12.71 -4.42
N SER A 71 18.25 -13.92 -3.89
CA SER A 71 17.19 -14.93 -3.65
C SER A 71 17.73 -16.03 -2.74
N PHE A 72 16.88 -16.97 -2.34
CA PHE A 72 17.31 -18.12 -1.54
C PHE A 72 18.40 -18.97 -2.24
N ALA A 73 18.29 -19.15 -3.55
CA ALA A 73 19.30 -19.87 -4.32
C ALA A 73 20.65 -19.14 -4.36
N TYR A 74 20.60 -17.82 -4.33
CA TYR A 74 21.77 -16.93 -4.35
C TYR A 74 21.92 -16.18 -3.03
N ARG A 75 21.74 -16.89 -1.91
CA ARG A 75 21.72 -16.31 -0.56
C ARG A 75 23.01 -15.63 -0.12
N TYR A 76 24.14 -15.95 -0.78
CA TYR A 76 25.45 -15.35 -0.52
C TYR A 76 25.81 -14.21 -1.50
N SER A 77 24.89 -13.87 -2.41
CA SER A 77 25.04 -12.74 -3.31
C SER A 77 24.18 -11.60 -2.83
N SER A 78 24.79 -10.48 -2.51
CA SER A 78 24.09 -9.28 -2.06
C SER A 78 23.36 -8.60 -3.23
N VAL A 79 22.21 -8.06 -2.94
CA VAL A 79 21.55 -7.09 -3.84
C VAL A 79 22.42 -5.84 -3.98
N ASP A 80 22.02 -4.94 -4.87
CA ASP A 80 22.70 -3.64 -5.01
C ASP A 80 22.71 -2.88 -3.67
N ALA A 81 23.83 -2.20 -3.38
CA ALA A 81 24.00 -1.49 -2.12
C ALA A 81 22.99 -0.39 -1.93
N GLU A 82 22.66 0.34 -3.00
CA GLU A 82 21.69 1.42 -2.95
C GLU A 82 20.26 0.90 -2.76
N LEU A 83 19.96 -0.31 -3.25
CA LEU A 83 18.67 -0.95 -2.99
C LEU A 83 18.45 -1.20 -1.49
N ASN A 84 19.46 -1.70 -0.77
CA ASN A 84 19.40 -1.86 0.68
C ASN A 84 19.27 -0.50 1.40
N ARG A 85 20.02 0.51 0.97
CA ARG A 85 19.91 1.87 1.54
C ARG A 85 18.50 2.44 1.35
N ILE A 86 17.95 2.38 0.14
CA ILE A 86 16.59 2.87 -0.16
C ILE A 86 15.56 2.17 0.72
N ARG A 87 15.63 0.84 0.84
CA ARG A 87 14.72 0.06 1.70
C ARG A 87 14.78 0.51 3.17
N LEU A 88 15.98 0.66 3.71
CA LEU A 88 16.17 1.09 5.10
C LEU A 88 15.72 2.54 5.32
N TYR A 89 16.03 3.46 4.41
CA TYR A 89 15.54 4.84 4.50
C TYR A 89 14.02 4.93 4.36
N GLN A 90 13.40 4.11 3.50
CA GLN A 90 11.96 4.02 3.40
C GLN A 90 11.30 3.51 4.69
N ASN A 91 11.90 2.48 5.33
CA ASN A 91 11.44 2.00 6.63
C ASN A 91 11.43 3.13 7.66
N MET A 92 12.55 3.81 7.80
CA MET A 92 12.74 4.90 8.75
C MET A 92 11.81 6.08 8.45
N ALA A 93 11.71 6.51 7.20
CA ALA A 93 10.85 7.62 6.80
C ALA A 93 9.35 7.30 6.97
N ALA A 94 8.98 6.02 6.91
CA ALA A 94 7.60 5.57 7.14
C ALA A 94 7.28 5.28 8.61
N GLY A 95 8.26 5.37 9.52
CA GLY A 95 8.06 5.23 10.96
C GLY A 95 8.34 3.84 11.53
N ALA A 96 8.92 2.92 10.74
CA ALA A 96 9.31 1.60 11.22
C ALA A 96 10.70 1.59 11.86
N GLY A 97 10.96 0.56 12.65
CA GLY A 97 12.31 0.17 13.06
C GLY A 97 13.16 -0.30 11.88
N LEU A 98 14.48 -0.21 12.03
CA LEU A 98 15.43 -0.70 11.05
C LEU A 98 15.71 -2.19 11.29
N ASP A 99 15.56 -3.00 10.24
CA ASP A 99 15.89 -4.41 10.24
C ASP A 99 16.63 -4.79 8.96
N PHE A 100 17.72 -5.53 9.09
CA PHE A 100 18.55 -5.96 7.99
C PHE A 100 18.89 -7.44 8.14
N CYS A 101 18.66 -8.22 7.11
CA CYS A 101 18.86 -9.66 7.13
C CYS A 101 19.84 -10.12 6.05
N ILE A 102 20.74 -11.02 6.47
CA ILE A 102 21.52 -11.88 5.61
C ILE A 102 21.10 -13.34 5.83
N LEU A 103 21.23 -14.16 4.81
CA LEU A 103 20.95 -15.59 4.92
C LEU A 103 22.25 -16.33 5.29
N GLY A 104 22.63 -16.27 6.56
CA GLY A 104 23.88 -16.83 7.10
C GLY A 104 24.35 -16.07 8.32
N GLY A 105 25.60 -16.29 8.71
CA GLY A 105 26.26 -15.53 9.79
C GLY A 105 27.02 -14.34 9.24
N PHE A 106 27.12 -13.25 10.00
CA PHE A 106 27.87 -12.04 9.62
C PHE A 106 29.37 -12.33 9.49
N GLU A 107 29.89 -13.17 10.38
CA GLU A 107 31.29 -13.60 10.32
C GLU A 107 31.49 -14.52 9.12
N GLY A 108 32.40 -14.15 8.23
CA GLY A 108 32.70 -14.92 7.02
C GLY A 108 31.64 -14.85 5.92
N TYR A 109 30.63 -13.94 6.01
CA TYR A 109 29.69 -13.76 4.91
C TYR A 109 30.45 -13.31 3.64
N PRO A 110 30.30 -14.03 2.51
CA PRO A 110 31.16 -13.83 1.35
C PRO A 110 31.07 -12.47 0.69
N ASP A 111 29.86 -11.92 0.53
CA ASP A 111 29.62 -10.65 -0.16
C ASP A 111 29.26 -9.54 0.84
N GLN A 112 30.27 -8.89 1.36
CA GLN A 112 30.14 -7.83 2.38
C GLN A 112 30.00 -6.41 1.80
N LYS A 113 29.84 -6.26 0.48
CA LYS A 113 29.85 -4.95 -0.19
C LYS A 113 28.81 -3.96 0.38
N ASN A 114 27.69 -4.46 0.94
CA ASN A 114 26.60 -3.63 1.45
C ASN A 114 26.77 -3.24 2.93
N PHE A 115 27.65 -3.91 3.68
CA PHE A 115 27.71 -3.75 5.14
C PHE A 115 28.13 -2.34 5.58
N ALA A 116 28.99 -1.67 4.81
CA ALA A 116 29.38 -0.29 5.11
C ALA A 116 28.19 0.66 4.97
N GLY A 117 27.44 0.56 3.88
CA GLY A 117 26.25 1.38 3.63
C GLY A 117 25.13 1.13 4.63
N VAL A 118 24.87 -0.13 4.96
CA VAL A 118 23.91 -0.49 5.99
C VAL A 118 24.29 0.10 7.35
N ARG A 119 25.57 -0.04 7.74
CA ARG A 119 26.10 0.56 8.99
C ARG A 119 25.91 2.07 9.02
N GLU A 120 26.12 2.76 7.91
CA GLU A 120 25.90 4.19 7.78
C GLU A 120 24.46 4.60 8.08
N VAL A 121 23.48 3.87 7.53
CA VAL A 121 22.03 4.12 7.79
C VAL A 121 21.69 3.89 9.25
N PHE A 122 22.17 2.79 9.85
CA PHE A 122 21.95 2.50 11.27
C PHE A 122 22.59 3.56 12.18
N GLN A 123 23.80 4.05 11.84
CA GLN A 123 24.46 5.13 12.59
C GLN A 123 23.70 6.45 12.44
N PHE A 124 23.19 6.74 11.26
CA PHE A 124 22.35 7.91 11.05
C PHE A 124 21.08 7.82 11.93
N HIS A 125 20.36 6.69 11.88
CA HIS A 125 19.19 6.48 12.72
C HIS A 125 19.51 6.66 14.20
N LYS A 126 20.56 6.00 14.71
CA LYS A 126 20.99 6.11 16.11
C LYS A 126 21.28 7.56 16.53
N ARG A 127 21.89 8.37 15.65
CA ARG A 127 22.17 9.79 15.91
C ARG A 127 20.89 10.62 16.07
N TYR A 128 19.85 10.26 15.34
CA TYR A 128 18.60 11.02 15.26
C TYR A 128 17.39 10.23 15.82
N GLU A 129 17.62 9.18 16.56
CA GLU A 129 16.63 8.23 17.08
C GLU A 129 15.45 8.93 17.78
N LYS A 130 15.72 10.02 18.51
CA LYS A 130 14.69 10.80 19.19
C LYS A 130 13.60 11.41 18.28
N TYR A 131 13.84 11.44 16.99
CA TYR A 131 12.89 11.97 16.01
C TYR A 131 12.10 10.87 15.27
N TYR A 132 12.46 9.59 15.49
CA TYR A 132 11.86 8.47 14.78
C TYR A 132 11.04 7.59 15.73
N GLY A 133 10.08 6.84 15.17
CA GLY A 133 9.32 5.83 15.91
C GLY A 133 7.95 6.26 16.44
N HIS A 134 7.57 7.54 16.33
CA HIS A 134 6.27 8.04 16.81
C HIS A 134 5.64 8.99 15.80
N PHE A 135 5.59 8.57 14.53
CA PHE A 135 5.00 9.40 13.49
C PHE A 135 3.48 9.24 13.44
N SER A 136 2.80 10.39 13.49
CA SER A 136 1.41 10.51 13.09
C SER A 136 1.35 11.27 11.77
N ARG A 137 0.77 10.62 10.73
CA ARG A 137 0.63 11.28 9.43
C ARG A 137 -0.57 12.19 9.45
N GLN A 138 -0.32 13.48 9.28
CA GLN A 138 -1.35 14.47 9.01
C GLN A 138 -1.50 14.60 7.49
N THR A 139 -2.62 14.10 6.96
CA THR A 139 -2.83 14.06 5.52
C THR A 139 -4.30 14.14 5.15
N PRO A 140 -4.65 14.85 4.07
CA PRO A 140 -6.01 14.87 3.55
C PRO A 140 -6.39 13.63 2.74
N ILE A 141 -5.50 12.64 2.60
CA ILE A 141 -5.72 11.47 1.74
C ILE A 141 -5.71 10.19 2.56
N LEU A 142 -6.80 9.42 2.47
CA LEU A 142 -6.91 8.07 2.99
C LEU A 142 -6.99 7.08 1.81
N VAL A 143 -6.21 6.02 1.88
CA VAL A 143 -6.29 4.87 0.97
C VAL A 143 -6.72 3.66 1.79
N ILE A 144 -7.86 3.07 1.45
CA ILE A 144 -8.36 1.84 2.08
C ILE A 144 -7.93 0.67 1.19
N GLN A 145 -7.16 -0.24 1.77
CA GLN A 145 -6.59 -1.40 1.07
C GLN A 145 -6.48 -2.59 2.01
N ASP A 146 -7.20 -3.66 1.72
CA ASP A 146 -7.03 -4.92 2.43
C ASP A 146 -5.81 -5.68 1.90
N TYR A 147 -5.16 -6.43 2.80
CA TYR A 147 -3.99 -7.20 2.45
C TYR A 147 -4.39 -8.43 1.65
N ASP A 148 -3.96 -8.49 0.40
CA ASP A 148 -4.01 -9.72 -0.40
C ASP A 148 -2.63 -10.39 -0.38
N LEU A 149 -2.55 -11.53 0.30
CA LEU A 149 -1.33 -12.33 0.40
C LEU A 149 -0.85 -12.89 -0.95
N LEU A 150 -1.75 -12.99 -1.94
CA LEU A 150 -1.49 -13.68 -3.19
C LEU A 150 -1.55 -12.76 -4.41
N GLY A 151 -2.11 -11.56 -4.27
CA GLY A 151 -2.40 -10.66 -5.38
C GLY A 151 -1.57 -9.40 -5.39
N PHE A 152 -1.15 -9.02 -6.58
CA PHE A 152 -0.62 -7.70 -6.83
C PHE A 152 -1.75 -6.83 -7.38
N ASP A 153 -2.43 -6.09 -6.51
CA ASP A 153 -3.38 -5.09 -6.98
C ASP A 153 -2.63 -3.99 -7.73
N ALA A 154 -2.67 -4.08 -9.05
CA ALA A 154 -2.01 -3.14 -9.93
C ALA A 154 -2.57 -1.72 -9.77
N SER A 155 -3.87 -1.59 -9.47
CA SER A 155 -4.53 -0.31 -9.28
C SER A 155 -4.04 0.37 -8.01
N TYR A 156 -3.96 -0.37 -6.91
CA TYR A 156 -3.39 0.12 -5.66
C TYR A 156 -1.92 0.56 -5.83
N ARG A 157 -1.08 -0.30 -6.45
CA ARG A 157 0.33 0.04 -6.66
C ARG A 157 0.52 1.25 -7.56
N GLY A 158 -0.30 1.39 -8.59
CA GLY A 158 -0.33 2.57 -9.45
C GLY A 158 -0.67 3.82 -8.67
N LEU A 159 -1.72 3.78 -7.84
CA LEU A 159 -2.11 4.88 -6.97
C LEU A 159 -1.00 5.22 -5.96
N PHE A 160 -0.49 4.22 -5.25
CA PHE A 160 0.59 4.39 -4.27
C PHE A 160 1.81 5.06 -4.88
N ARG A 161 2.21 4.60 -6.08
CA ARG A 161 3.33 5.17 -6.83
C ARG A 161 3.08 6.63 -7.21
N ILE A 162 1.91 6.95 -7.76
CA ILE A 162 1.55 8.32 -8.14
C ILE A 162 1.60 9.22 -6.91
N LEU A 163 0.97 8.83 -5.79
CA LEU A 163 0.98 9.64 -4.58
C LEU A 163 2.40 9.87 -4.03
N LYS A 164 3.27 8.85 -4.11
CA LYS A 164 4.68 8.98 -3.70
C LYS A 164 5.50 9.86 -4.62
N GLU A 165 5.37 9.72 -5.93
CA GLU A 165 6.13 10.48 -6.94
C GLU A 165 5.69 11.95 -6.99
N GLU A 166 4.40 12.23 -6.73
CA GLU A 166 3.86 13.58 -6.62
C GLU A 166 4.07 14.21 -5.23
N HIS A 167 4.78 13.52 -4.31
CA HIS A 167 5.06 13.96 -2.94
C HIS A 167 3.79 14.29 -2.13
N LEU A 168 2.68 13.61 -2.42
CA LEU A 168 1.45 13.74 -1.67
C LEU A 168 1.50 12.80 -0.47
N MET A 169 1.25 13.34 0.71
CA MET A 169 1.14 12.53 1.92
C MET A 169 -0.21 11.83 1.95
N PHE A 170 -0.20 10.55 2.34
CA PHE A 170 -1.41 9.73 2.47
C PHE A 170 -1.24 8.68 3.56
N ARG A 171 -2.37 8.20 4.11
CA ARG A 171 -2.44 7.03 4.99
C ARG A 171 -2.94 5.84 4.21
N VAL A 172 -2.46 4.65 4.56
CA VAL A 172 -2.97 3.38 4.04
C VAL A 172 -3.53 2.58 5.20
N MET A 173 -4.82 2.31 5.19
CA MET A 173 -5.49 1.57 6.26
C MET A 173 -6.25 0.36 5.72
N THR A 174 -6.28 -0.71 6.51
CA THR A 174 -7.14 -1.86 6.24
C THR A 174 -8.61 -1.54 6.53
N SER A 175 -9.54 -2.30 5.94
CA SER A 175 -10.98 -2.16 6.22
C SER A 175 -11.30 -2.23 7.70
N ASP A 176 -10.76 -3.22 8.41
CA ASP A 176 -10.97 -3.41 9.85
C ASP A 176 -10.48 -2.20 10.67
N SER A 177 -9.35 -1.63 10.28
CA SER A 177 -8.79 -0.46 10.96
C SER A 177 -9.61 0.80 10.72
N VAL A 178 -10.17 0.96 9.53
CA VAL A 178 -11.10 2.07 9.22
C VAL A 178 -12.40 1.95 10.01
N GLU A 179 -12.85 0.73 10.29
CA GLU A 179 -14.06 0.51 11.09
C GLU A 179 -13.89 0.95 12.55
N THR A 180 -12.70 0.75 13.08
CA THR A 180 -12.38 1.02 14.49
C THR A 180 -11.69 2.36 14.73
N MET A 181 -11.31 3.08 13.66
CA MET A 181 -10.65 4.38 13.79
C MET A 181 -11.56 5.42 14.47
N ALA A 182 -10.96 6.21 15.37
CA ALA A 182 -11.67 7.26 16.10
C ALA A 182 -11.88 8.53 15.27
N GLU A 183 -10.99 8.79 14.30
CA GLU A 183 -11.05 9.99 13.48
C GLU A 183 -12.25 9.92 12.52
N PRO A 184 -12.97 11.04 12.33
CA PRO A 184 -14.06 11.09 11.34
C PRO A 184 -13.53 11.04 9.91
N LEU A 185 -14.30 10.43 9.00
CA LEU A 185 -13.94 10.41 7.58
C LEU A 185 -13.95 11.82 6.96
N ASP A 186 -14.65 12.77 7.57
CA ASP A 186 -14.72 14.17 7.13
C ASP A 186 -13.40 14.94 7.32
N ASP A 187 -12.44 14.40 8.08
CA ASP A 187 -11.10 14.96 8.21
C ASP A 187 -10.25 14.75 6.93
N TYR A 188 -10.70 13.87 6.05
CA TYR A 188 -10.07 13.63 4.76
C TYR A 188 -10.75 14.43 3.65
N GLN A 189 -9.97 14.85 2.65
CA GLN A 189 -10.49 15.44 1.40
C GLN A 189 -10.75 14.36 0.35
N PHE A 190 -9.90 13.33 0.34
CA PHE A 190 -9.98 12.22 -0.61
C PHE A 190 -9.88 10.89 0.11
N ILE A 191 -10.79 9.98 -0.23
CA ILE A 191 -10.78 8.59 0.24
C ILE A 191 -10.77 7.68 -0.98
N PHE A 192 -9.68 6.94 -1.14
CA PHE A 192 -9.54 5.94 -2.20
C PHE A 192 -9.88 4.56 -1.63
N VAL A 193 -10.75 3.83 -2.31
CA VAL A 193 -11.07 2.43 -2.00
C VAL A 193 -10.50 1.56 -3.11
N THR A 194 -9.49 0.75 -2.79
CA THR A 194 -8.72 -0.05 -3.75
C THR A 194 -8.79 -1.54 -3.40
N GLY A 195 -8.63 -2.39 -4.40
CA GLY A 195 -8.69 -3.84 -4.19
C GLY A 195 -10.04 -4.32 -3.67
N THR A 196 -10.13 -5.56 -3.25
CA THR A 196 -11.32 -6.11 -2.60
C THR A 196 -11.32 -5.72 -1.13
N CYS A 197 -12.22 -4.82 -0.75
CA CYS A 197 -12.34 -4.30 0.61
C CYS A 197 -13.55 -4.90 1.34
N SER A 198 -13.33 -5.38 2.57
CA SER A 198 -14.36 -6.01 3.41
C SER A 198 -15.04 -5.01 4.35
N LEU A 199 -15.45 -3.85 3.83
CA LEU A 199 -16.11 -2.81 4.61
C LEU A 199 -17.48 -3.24 5.13
N SER A 200 -17.76 -2.97 6.41
CA SER A 200 -19.07 -3.23 7.02
C SER A 200 -20.15 -2.29 6.48
N ALA A 201 -21.42 -2.66 6.70
CA ALA A 201 -22.54 -1.78 6.37
C ALA A 201 -22.44 -0.42 7.09
N CYS A 202 -21.93 -0.39 8.32
CA CYS A 202 -21.73 0.83 9.08
C CYS A 202 -20.70 1.75 8.40
N THR A 203 -19.56 1.22 7.98
CA THR A 203 -18.51 2.00 7.28
C THR A 203 -18.98 2.46 5.90
N LEU A 204 -19.75 1.65 5.18
CA LEU A 204 -20.37 2.07 3.92
C LEU A 204 -21.34 3.24 4.11
N GLU A 205 -22.12 3.26 5.19
CA GLU A 205 -22.99 4.41 5.51
C GLU A 205 -22.18 5.65 5.93
N ARG A 206 -21.04 5.49 6.57
CA ARG A 206 -20.10 6.60 6.85
C ARG A 206 -19.54 7.17 5.54
N LEU A 207 -19.14 6.31 4.59
CA LEU A 207 -18.66 6.73 3.26
C LEU A 207 -19.72 7.47 2.45
N LYS A 208 -21.01 7.10 2.57
CA LYS A 208 -22.11 7.83 1.91
C LYS A 208 -22.32 9.24 2.46
N ARG A 209 -22.02 9.44 3.74
CA ARG A 209 -22.33 10.69 4.44
C ARG A 209 -21.15 11.64 4.55
N THR A 210 -19.93 11.17 4.28
CA THR A 210 -18.76 12.01 4.37
C THR A 210 -18.75 13.11 3.33
N SER A 211 -18.17 14.26 3.71
CA SER A 211 -17.90 15.37 2.79
C SER A 211 -16.66 15.12 1.91
N ALA A 212 -15.88 14.07 2.21
CA ALA A 212 -14.72 13.68 1.42
C ALA A 212 -15.13 13.19 0.02
N ALA A 213 -14.29 13.43 -0.97
CA ALA A 213 -14.45 12.82 -2.28
C ALA A 213 -14.05 11.35 -2.21
N VAL A 214 -15.02 10.44 -2.36
CA VAL A 214 -14.76 9.00 -2.35
C VAL A 214 -14.49 8.51 -3.77
N ILE A 215 -13.36 7.89 -3.99
CA ILE A 215 -12.89 7.38 -5.29
C ILE A 215 -12.71 5.86 -5.19
N CYS A 216 -13.43 5.13 -6.01
CA CYS A 216 -13.43 3.68 -6.01
C CYS A 216 -12.76 3.13 -7.27
N PHE A 217 -11.90 2.12 -7.10
CA PHE A 217 -11.38 1.35 -8.22
C PHE A 217 -12.33 0.20 -8.57
N PRO A 218 -12.40 -0.24 -9.83
CA PRO A 218 -13.42 -1.20 -10.29
C PRO A 218 -13.44 -2.53 -9.53
N ASN A 219 -12.34 -2.92 -8.92
CA ASN A 219 -12.21 -4.19 -8.20
C ASN A 219 -12.61 -4.10 -6.71
N ALA A 220 -12.76 -2.90 -6.16
CA ALA A 220 -12.95 -2.70 -4.72
C ALA A 220 -14.19 -3.42 -4.16
N PHE A 221 -15.25 -3.54 -4.94
CA PHE A 221 -16.50 -4.20 -4.56
C PHE A 221 -16.94 -5.22 -5.61
N SER A 222 -15.99 -5.96 -6.20
CA SER A 222 -16.30 -6.95 -7.24
C SER A 222 -17.19 -8.09 -6.75
N ASP A 223 -17.12 -8.44 -5.48
CA ASP A 223 -17.96 -9.42 -4.79
C ASP A 223 -19.28 -8.84 -4.25
N ARG A 224 -19.43 -7.51 -4.26
CA ARG A 224 -20.60 -6.79 -3.75
C ARG A 224 -21.04 -5.68 -4.71
N PRO A 225 -21.50 -6.01 -5.92
CA PRO A 225 -21.82 -5.02 -6.95
C PRO A 225 -22.95 -4.04 -6.56
N GLU A 226 -23.82 -4.42 -5.61
CA GLU A 226 -24.85 -3.56 -5.06
C GLU A 226 -24.27 -2.32 -4.34
N VAL A 227 -23.06 -2.43 -3.79
CA VAL A 227 -22.35 -1.29 -3.15
C VAL A 227 -21.97 -0.24 -4.19
N LEU A 228 -21.50 -0.65 -5.38
CA LEU A 228 -21.20 0.28 -6.47
C LEU A 228 -22.44 1.08 -6.88
N LYS A 229 -23.59 0.42 -6.97
CA LYS A 229 -24.84 1.10 -7.25
C LYS A 229 -25.22 2.10 -6.15
N GLN A 230 -25.10 1.70 -4.90
CA GLN A 230 -25.51 2.51 -3.74
C GLN A 230 -24.59 3.73 -3.51
N LEU A 231 -23.29 3.60 -3.69
CA LEU A 231 -22.30 4.66 -3.43
C LEU A 231 -22.04 5.54 -4.65
N PHE A 232 -22.05 4.96 -5.85
CA PHE A 232 -21.58 5.62 -7.06
C PHE A 232 -22.62 5.69 -8.19
N GLY A 233 -23.80 5.13 -8.00
CA GLY A 233 -24.83 5.07 -9.06
C GLY A 233 -24.40 4.24 -10.29
N VAL A 234 -23.59 3.20 -10.07
CA VAL A 234 -23.00 2.37 -11.13
C VAL A 234 -23.45 0.93 -10.99
N THR A 235 -23.99 0.37 -12.08
CA THR A 235 -24.28 -1.07 -12.17
C THR A 235 -23.36 -1.71 -13.20
N VAL A 236 -22.59 -2.73 -12.79
CA VAL A 236 -21.77 -3.52 -13.70
C VAL A 236 -22.69 -4.39 -14.55
N THR A 237 -22.59 -4.30 -15.86
CA THR A 237 -23.42 -5.05 -16.82
C THR A 237 -22.68 -6.22 -17.45
N GLN A 238 -21.37 -6.11 -17.64
CA GLN A 238 -20.56 -7.16 -18.24
C GLN A 238 -19.10 -7.03 -17.81
N ASP A 239 -18.43 -8.16 -17.59
CA ASP A 239 -16.99 -8.25 -17.52
C ASP A 239 -16.41 -8.57 -18.91
N ILE A 240 -15.47 -7.75 -19.37
CA ILE A 240 -14.75 -7.97 -20.61
C ILE A 240 -13.32 -8.38 -20.23
N THR A 241 -12.97 -9.62 -20.58
CA THR A 241 -11.66 -10.21 -20.31
C THR A 241 -10.86 -10.31 -21.61
N ASP A 242 -9.52 -10.32 -21.48
CA ASP A 242 -8.59 -10.51 -22.60
C ASP A 242 -8.63 -9.45 -23.71
N THR A 243 -9.05 -8.24 -23.38
CA THR A 243 -8.93 -7.13 -24.33
C THR A 243 -7.47 -6.75 -24.51
N ARG A 244 -6.98 -6.85 -25.74
CA ARG A 244 -5.60 -6.48 -26.08
C ARG A 244 -5.39 -4.98 -26.21
N ALA A 245 -6.46 -4.26 -26.50
CA ALA A 245 -6.45 -2.81 -26.63
C ALA A 245 -7.84 -2.25 -26.35
N MET A 246 -7.88 -1.23 -25.49
CA MET A 246 -9.03 -0.38 -25.29
C MET A 246 -8.57 1.07 -25.39
N TYR A 247 -9.46 1.94 -25.81
CA TYR A 247 -9.18 3.36 -25.85
C TYR A 247 -10.21 4.10 -25.01
N VAL A 248 -9.73 5.07 -24.26
CA VAL A 248 -10.57 6.04 -23.58
C VAL A 248 -10.43 7.37 -24.30
N GLN A 249 -11.54 7.96 -24.65
CA GLN A 249 -11.55 9.28 -25.25
C GLN A 249 -11.20 10.31 -24.19
N THR A 250 -10.16 11.11 -24.44
CA THR A 250 -9.80 12.21 -23.55
C THR A 250 -10.84 13.32 -23.63
N LEU A 251 -11.24 13.81 -22.47
CA LEU A 251 -12.27 14.82 -22.37
C LEU A 251 -11.80 16.21 -22.77
N PRO A 252 -12.76 17.05 -23.20
CA PRO A 252 -12.55 18.49 -23.33
C PRO A 252 -12.12 19.11 -22.00
N GLU A 253 -11.42 20.24 -22.07
CA GLU A 253 -10.85 21.04 -20.97
C GLU A 253 -11.76 21.32 -19.77
N LYS A 254 -13.10 21.18 -19.93
CA LYS A 254 -14.10 21.41 -18.90
C LYS A 254 -13.89 20.68 -17.59
N VAL A 255 -13.40 19.44 -17.63
CA VAL A 255 -13.32 18.54 -16.47
C VAL A 255 -11.90 18.43 -15.91
N PHE A 256 -10.92 18.54 -16.78
CA PHE A 256 -9.51 18.43 -16.41
C PHE A 256 -8.73 19.72 -16.63
N GLY A 257 -9.36 20.86 -16.53
CA GLY A 257 -8.92 22.22 -16.94
C GLY A 257 -7.47 22.65 -16.77
N LYS A 258 -6.61 21.78 -16.21
CA LYS A 258 -5.16 21.96 -16.15
C LYS A 258 -4.38 20.71 -16.59
N MET A 259 -5.05 19.60 -16.89
CA MET A 259 -4.38 18.44 -17.46
C MET A 259 -4.08 18.71 -18.93
N ARG A 260 -2.82 18.85 -19.23
CA ARG A 260 -2.34 19.00 -20.60
C ARG A 260 -2.26 17.61 -21.26
N TRP A 261 -3.35 17.22 -21.86
CA TRP A 261 -3.38 16.11 -22.81
C TRP A 261 -2.98 16.62 -24.22
N GLU A 262 -1.90 17.40 -24.30
CA GLU A 262 -1.46 18.01 -25.54
C GLU A 262 -1.25 16.94 -26.61
N GLY A 263 -2.09 16.93 -27.62
CA GLY A 263 -1.97 16.08 -28.79
C GLY A 263 -2.55 14.68 -28.67
N THR A 264 -2.99 14.22 -27.50
CA THR A 264 -3.56 12.88 -27.32
C THR A 264 -5.07 12.93 -27.25
N LYS A 265 -5.74 12.48 -28.30
CA LYS A 265 -7.20 12.39 -28.36
C LYS A 265 -7.72 11.10 -27.69
N TRP A 266 -6.87 10.10 -27.59
CA TRP A 266 -7.18 8.75 -27.13
C TRP A 266 -6.13 8.28 -26.15
N MET A 267 -6.53 7.71 -25.02
CA MET A 267 -5.64 6.97 -24.12
C MET A 267 -5.81 5.49 -24.33
N TYR A 268 -4.70 4.81 -24.54
CA TYR A 268 -4.67 3.35 -24.57
C TYR A 268 -4.73 2.78 -23.17
N LEU A 269 -5.62 1.80 -22.97
CA LEU A 269 -5.70 0.98 -21.78
C LEU A 269 -5.56 -0.49 -22.16
N ALA A 270 -4.76 -1.23 -21.40
CA ALA A 270 -4.61 -2.67 -21.54
C ALA A 270 -5.17 -3.37 -20.29
N GLY A 271 -5.81 -4.50 -20.49
CA GLY A 271 -6.30 -5.36 -19.41
C GLY A 271 -7.79 -5.67 -19.49
N ASN A 272 -8.32 -6.12 -18.37
CA ASN A 272 -9.74 -6.41 -18.23
C ASN A 272 -10.52 -5.12 -17.95
N CYS A 273 -11.72 -5.02 -18.45
CA CYS A 273 -12.61 -3.91 -18.17
C CYS A 273 -14.02 -4.39 -17.82
N LYS A 274 -14.81 -3.46 -17.30
CA LYS A 274 -16.23 -3.70 -17.00
C LYS A 274 -17.07 -2.71 -17.77
N THR A 275 -18.11 -3.18 -18.44
CA THR A 275 -19.15 -2.28 -18.92
C THR A 275 -20.09 -1.94 -17.78
N ILE A 276 -20.56 -0.72 -17.76
CA ILE A 276 -21.40 -0.18 -16.69
C ILE A 276 -22.63 0.53 -17.24
N ALA A 277 -23.73 0.43 -16.52
CA ALA A 277 -24.88 1.30 -16.67
C ALA A 277 -24.86 2.33 -15.53
N LEU A 278 -25.18 3.58 -15.87
CA LEU A 278 -25.23 4.70 -14.95
C LEU A 278 -26.66 4.98 -14.52
N GLU A 279 -26.86 5.29 -13.24
CA GLU A 279 -28.11 5.82 -12.73
C GLU A 279 -28.35 7.26 -13.26
N PRO A 280 -29.59 7.77 -13.27
CA PRO A 280 -29.92 9.06 -13.91
C PRO A 280 -29.11 10.26 -13.39
N ASP A 281 -28.69 10.24 -12.13
CA ASP A 281 -27.94 11.32 -11.49
C ASP A 281 -26.41 11.12 -11.56
N THR A 282 -25.95 10.12 -12.32
CA THR A 282 -24.55 9.78 -12.46
C THR A 282 -24.03 10.18 -13.83
N GLU A 283 -22.93 10.92 -13.87
CA GLU A 283 -22.30 11.38 -15.11
C GLU A 283 -21.14 10.47 -15.55
N GLY A 284 -21.17 10.06 -16.82
CA GLY A 284 -20.05 9.37 -17.45
C GLY A 284 -19.05 10.39 -18.01
N ILE A 285 -17.83 10.35 -17.49
CA ILE A 285 -16.83 11.38 -17.81
C ILE A 285 -15.87 10.93 -18.92
N LEU A 286 -15.42 9.70 -18.93
CA LEU A 286 -14.47 9.15 -19.90
C LEU A 286 -15.10 7.97 -20.65
N PRO A 287 -15.73 8.22 -21.80
CA PRO A 287 -16.31 7.13 -22.57
C PRO A 287 -15.20 6.23 -23.13
N MET A 288 -15.42 4.94 -23.00
CA MET A 288 -14.63 3.93 -23.70
C MET A 288 -15.07 3.87 -25.16
N VAL A 289 -14.14 3.63 -26.04
CA VAL A 289 -14.35 3.55 -27.49
C VAL A 289 -13.71 2.27 -28.01
N ASP A 290 -14.45 1.57 -28.84
CA ASP A 290 -13.99 0.38 -29.58
C ASP A 290 -12.98 0.75 -30.68
#